data_b3aa12522f090916a50c7bde5b56d5cc
#
_entry.id   b3aa12522f090916a50c7bde5b56d5cc
#
_cell.length_a   1.000
_cell.length_b   1.000
_cell.length_c   1.000
_cell.angle_alpha   90.00
_cell.angle_beta   90.00
_cell.angle_gamma   90.00
#
_symmetry.space_group_name_H-M   'P 1'
#
loop_
_entity.id
_entity.type
_entity.pdbx_description
1 polymer ?
#
loop_
_entity_poly.entity_id
_entity_poly.type
_entity_poly.pdbx_seq_one_letter_code
_entity_poly.pdbx_strand_id
1 'polypeptide(L)'
;QYKKVYTKTPTKERAARGKVALKMARCYDKINSTPKALAAYSNAIRYKQADLNDRLAYARLLLKNGSYRQAAKEFEFLLDSMPDNMLVKNGLESARKAPVWKKEGSRYKVKRMDVFNSRRDDYSPMFLSDDYSQLYFTSTRNEAQGSDLNGVTGTKSADIFFSEKNDKGKWSKPEAIGTGLNTDYEERAC
;
A
#
# COMPACT_ATOMS: atom_id res chain seq x y z
N GLN A 1 -13.23 12.39 10.11
CA GLN A 1 -13.90 12.59 11.41
C GLN A 1 -12.98 12.30 12.61
N TYR A 2 -12.36 11.10 12.73
CA TYR A 2 -11.54 10.72 13.89
C TYR A 2 -10.36 11.67 14.16
N LYS A 3 -9.71 12.22 13.12
CA LYS A 3 -8.63 13.20 13.31
C LYS A 3 -9.12 14.45 14.06
N LYS A 4 -10.32 14.97 13.73
CA LYS A 4 -10.91 16.10 14.44
C LYS A 4 -11.19 15.76 15.92
N VAL A 5 -11.70 14.57 16.19
CA VAL A 5 -11.95 14.09 17.56
C VAL A 5 -10.62 13.97 18.31
N TYR A 6 -9.61 13.33 17.72
CA TYR A 6 -8.28 13.19 18.33
C TYR A 6 -7.66 14.54 18.73
N THR A 7 -7.76 15.53 17.85
CA THR A 7 -7.22 16.89 18.12
C THR A 7 -7.96 17.60 19.25
N LYS A 8 -9.30 17.40 19.34
CA LYS A 8 -10.13 18.00 20.39
C LYS A 8 -10.06 17.28 21.74
N THR A 9 -9.65 16.02 21.77
CA THR A 9 -9.55 15.26 23.01
C THR A 9 -8.36 15.76 23.83
N PRO A 10 -8.55 16.20 25.09
CA PRO A 10 -7.46 16.68 25.93
C PRO A 10 -6.33 15.67 26.10
N THR A 11 -5.08 16.16 26.19
CA THR A 11 -3.90 15.29 26.33
C THR A 11 -3.88 14.47 27.61
N LYS A 12 -4.53 14.95 28.66
CA LYS A 12 -4.71 14.24 29.94
C LYS A 12 -5.63 13.02 29.83
N GLU A 13 -6.53 13.01 28.86
CA GLU A 13 -7.47 11.91 28.61
C GLU A 13 -6.79 10.81 27.74
N ARG A 14 -5.74 10.21 28.29
CA ARG A 14 -4.85 9.29 27.55
C ARG A 14 -5.59 8.10 26.95
N ALA A 15 -6.52 7.49 27.71
CA ALA A 15 -7.29 6.33 27.23
C ALA A 15 -8.22 6.71 26.06
N ALA A 16 -8.95 7.84 26.16
CA ALA A 16 -9.82 8.32 25.11
C ALA A 16 -9.02 8.64 23.84
N ARG A 17 -7.89 9.36 23.99
CA ARG A 17 -6.99 9.65 22.85
C ARG A 17 -6.46 8.38 22.19
N GLY A 18 -6.08 7.38 23.00
CA GLY A 18 -5.58 6.10 22.50
C GLY A 18 -6.62 5.34 21.68
N LYS A 19 -7.87 5.27 22.19
CA LYS A 19 -8.99 4.65 21.45
C LYS A 19 -9.25 5.33 20.11
N VAL A 20 -9.22 6.66 20.06
CA VAL A 20 -9.40 7.40 18.81
C VAL A 20 -8.21 7.21 17.88
N ALA A 21 -6.98 7.22 18.40
CA ALA A 21 -5.77 6.93 17.63
C ALA A 21 -5.84 5.55 16.98
N LEU A 22 -6.33 4.53 17.71
CA LEU A 22 -6.49 3.18 17.18
C LEU A 22 -7.49 3.13 16.01
N LYS A 23 -8.65 3.77 16.15
CA LYS A 23 -9.62 3.88 15.06
C LYS A 23 -9.02 4.58 13.82
N MET A 24 -8.27 5.66 14.04
CA MET A 24 -7.56 6.35 12.96
C MET A 24 -6.53 5.44 12.28
N ALA A 25 -5.76 4.68 13.06
CA ALA A 25 -4.75 3.77 12.55
C ALA A 25 -5.35 2.72 11.62
N ARG A 26 -6.41 2.04 12.09
CA ARG A 26 -7.14 1.03 11.29
C ARG A 26 -7.75 1.62 10.01
N CYS A 27 -8.25 2.87 10.05
CA CYS A 27 -8.75 3.54 8.85
C CYS A 27 -7.61 3.87 7.86
N TYR A 28 -6.50 4.42 8.35
CA TYR A 28 -5.36 4.75 7.50
C TYR A 28 -4.69 3.51 6.90
N ASP A 29 -4.67 2.39 7.64
CA ASP A 29 -4.18 1.12 7.13
C ASP A 29 -5.03 0.61 5.97
N LYS A 30 -6.37 0.62 6.13
CA LYS A 30 -7.30 0.21 5.07
C LYS A 30 -7.18 1.02 3.77
N ILE A 31 -6.91 2.32 3.86
CA ILE A 31 -6.69 3.17 2.69
C ILE A 31 -5.21 3.26 2.27
N ASN A 32 -4.39 2.34 2.75
CA ASN A 32 -2.99 2.22 2.39
C ASN A 32 -2.12 3.48 2.67
N SER A 33 -2.55 4.31 3.61
CA SER A 33 -1.80 5.51 4.02
C SER A 33 -0.79 5.16 5.11
N THR A 34 0.25 4.40 4.76
CA THR A 34 1.23 3.81 5.68
C THR A 34 1.84 4.79 6.68
N PRO A 35 2.36 5.98 6.30
CA PRO A 35 2.94 6.89 7.28
C PRO A 35 1.94 7.39 8.33
N LYS A 36 0.69 7.67 7.93
CA LYS A 36 -0.36 8.10 8.85
C LYS A 36 -0.82 6.96 9.76
N ALA A 37 -0.91 5.74 9.22
CA ALA A 37 -1.24 4.55 10.00
C ALA A 37 -0.17 4.29 11.07
N LEU A 38 1.12 4.31 10.72
CA LEU A 38 2.23 4.13 11.65
C LEU A 38 2.20 5.14 12.80
N ALA A 39 2.01 6.43 12.50
CA ALA A 39 1.93 7.46 13.53
C ALA A 39 0.73 7.24 14.49
N ALA A 40 -0.41 6.82 13.94
CA ALA A 40 -1.62 6.58 14.71
C ALA A 40 -1.50 5.29 15.57
N TYR A 41 -0.98 4.20 15.02
CA TYR A 41 -0.70 2.97 15.80
C TYR A 41 0.31 3.22 16.92
N SER A 42 1.40 3.92 16.65
CA SER A 42 2.39 4.30 17.66
C SER A 42 1.75 5.05 18.85
N ASN A 43 0.84 5.98 18.56
CA ASN A 43 0.09 6.68 19.59
C ASN A 43 -0.85 5.73 20.37
N ALA A 44 -1.56 4.82 19.69
CA ALA A 44 -2.45 3.86 20.34
C ALA A 44 -1.68 2.92 21.27
N ILE A 45 -0.52 2.42 20.83
CA ILE A 45 0.39 1.57 21.62
C ILE A 45 0.90 2.35 22.84
N ARG A 46 1.38 3.58 22.65
CA ARG A 46 1.84 4.45 23.75
C ARG A 46 0.78 4.70 24.81
N TYR A 47 -0.47 4.79 24.41
CA TYR A 47 -1.61 4.95 25.31
C TYR A 47 -2.21 3.62 25.81
N LYS A 48 -1.56 2.48 25.52
CA LYS A 48 -1.95 1.14 25.93
C LYS A 48 -3.40 0.77 25.49
N GLN A 49 -3.78 1.17 24.29
CA GLN A 49 -5.11 0.87 23.72
C GLN A 49 -5.04 -0.08 22.51
N ALA A 50 -3.86 -0.49 22.07
CA ALA A 50 -3.65 -1.46 21.02
C ALA A 50 -3.52 -2.87 21.63
N ASP A 51 -4.22 -3.83 21.04
CA ASP A 51 -4.09 -5.25 21.37
C ASP A 51 -2.93 -5.90 20.55
N LEU A 52 -2.74 -7.22 20.70
CA LEU A 52 -1.68 -7.95 20.00
C LEU A 52 -1.88 -7.95 18.48
N ASN A 53 -3.12 -8.01 18.00
CA ASN A 53 -3.42 -7.95 16.57
C ASN A 53 -3.14 -6.56 15.99
N ASP A 54 -3.43 -5.50 16.72
CA ASP A 54 -3.09 -4.14 16.36
C ASP A 54 -1.58 -3.92 16.30
N ARG A 55 -0.84 -4.52 17.26
CA ARG A 55 0.63 -4.50 17.23
C ARG A 55 1.20 -5.31 16.07
N LEU A 56 0.56 -6.43 15.71
CA LEU A 56 0.94 -7.19 14.52
C LEU A 56 0.73 -6.36 13.24
N ALA A 57 -0.39 -5.67 13.12
CA ALA A 57 -0.63 -4.74 12.01
C ALA A 57 0.44 -3.64 11.96
N TYR A 58 0.78 -3.05 13.12
CA TYR A 58 1.84 -2.05 13.24
C TYR A 58 3.21 -2.59 12.80
N ALA A 59 3.59 -3.79 13.26
CA ALA A 59 4.85 -4.43 12.89
C ALA A 59 4.95 -4.69 11.37
N ARG A 60 3.86 -5.16 10.76
CA ARG A 60 3.77 -5.34 9.30
C ARG A 60 3.88 -4.04 8.53
N LEU A 61 3.29 -2.97 9.02
CA LEU A 61 3.42 -1.63 8.42
C LEU A 61 4.84 -1.07 8.55
N LEU A 62 5.52 -1.32 9.67
CA LEU A 62 6.95 -0.97 9.84
C LEU A 62 7.81 -1.71 8.82
N LEU A 63 7.56 -3.01 8.61
CA LEU A 63 8.25 -3.81 7.61
C LEU A 63 8.04 -3.25 6.21
N LYS A 64 6.77 -2.99 5.85
CA LYS A 64 6.38 -2.37 4.57
C LYS A 64 7.04 -1.01 4.35
N ASN A 65 7.17 -0.22 5.41
CA ASN A 65 7.80 1.11 5.37
C ASN A 65 9.34 1.07 5.30
N GLY A 66 9.95 -0.12 5.34
CA GLY A 66 11.41 -0.28 5.39
C GLY A 66 12.05 0.02 6.75
N SER A 67 11.24 0.17 7.80
CA SER A 67 11.70 0.40 9.18
C SER A 67 12.07 -0.92 9.85
N TYR A 68 12.97 -1.69 9.22
CA TYR A 68 13.25 -3.09 9.54
C TYR A 68 13.67 -3.32 10.99
N ARG A 69 14.53 -2.46 11.55
CA ARG A 69 14.98 -2.57 12.94
C ARG A 69 13.84 -2.42 13.95
N GLN A 70 12.89 -1.51 13.67
CA GLN A 70 11.73 -1.33 14.53
C GLN A 70 10.73 -2.47 14.35
N ALA A 71 10.53 -2.92 13.10
CA ALA A 71 9.70 -4.08 12.80
C ALA A 71 10.19 -5.32 13.55
N ALA A 72 11.49 -5.61 13.52
CA ALA A 72 12.08 -6.75 14.24
C ALA A 72 11.77 -6.70 15.74
N LYS A 73 11.94 -5.55 16.40
CA LYS A 73 11.61 -5.39 17.82
C LYS A 73 10.13 -5.65 18.15
N GLU A 74 9.22 -5.18 17.30
CA GLU A 74 7.79 -5.44 17.50
C GLU A 74 7.44 -6.90 17.26
N PHE A 75 8.04 -7.55 16.26
CA PHE A 75 7.85 -8.98 16.04
C PHE A 75 8.47 -9.84 17.15
N GLU A 76 9.61 -9.46 17.71
CA GLU A 76 10.21 -10.12 18.88
C GLU A 76 9.28 -10.04 20.08
N PHE A 77 8.76 -8.87 20.40
CA PHE A 77 7.74 -8.70 21.44
C PHE A 77 6.49 -9.56 21.22
N LEU A 78 6.03 -9.65 19.95
CA LEU A 78 4.87 -10.45 19.60
C LEU A 78 5.15 -11.95 19.68
N LEU A 79 6.37 -12.40 19.38
CA LEU A 79 6.74 -13.80 19.42
C LEU A 79 6.63 -14.39 20.84
N ASP A 80 6.95 -13.59 21.87
CA ASP A 80 6.78 -14.01 23.28
C ASP A 80 5.31 -14.29 23.65
N SER A 81 4.38 -13.53 23.05
CA SER A 81 2.94 -13.64 23.33
C SER A 81 2.18 -14.53 22.34
N MET A 82 2.74 -14.75 21.14
CA MET A 82 2.12 -15.46 20.03
C MET A 82 3.15 -16.39 19.35
N PRO A 83 3.74 -17.36 20.09
CA PRO A 83 4.90 -18.14 19.61
C PRO A 83 4.59 -18.99 18.39
N ASP A 84 3.34 -19.40 18.18
CA ASP A 84 2.93 -20.24 17.05
C ASP A 84 2.36 -19.47 15.86
N ASN A 85 2.32 -18.15 15.95
CA ASN A 85 1.78 -17.33 14.88
C ASN A 85 2.79 -17.22 13.73
N MET A 86 2.45 -17.82 12.57
CA MET A 86 3.31 -17.83 11.38
C MET A 86 3.56 -16.43 10.81
N LEU A 87 2.61 -15.49 10.93
CA LEU A 87 2.82 -14.10 10.47
C LEU A 87 3.87 -13.39 11.32
N VAL A 88 3.93 -13.71 12.62
CA VAL A 88 4.96 -13.15 13.52
C VAL A 88 6.33 -13.75 13.19
N LYS A 89 6.43 -15.09 13.06
CA LYS A 89 7.69 -15.78 12.71
C LYS A 89 8.26 -15.27 11.38
N ASN A 90 7.44 -15.30 10.33
CA ASN A 90 7.85 -14.86 8.98
C ASN A 90 8.15 -13.35 8.94
N GLY A 91 7.39 -12.55 9.69
CA GLY A 91 7.63 -11.12 9.81
C GLY A 91 8.96 -10.79 10.46
N LEU A 92 9.32 -11.50 11.54
CA LEU A 92 10.62 -11.35 12.21
C LEU A 92 11.78 -11.76 11.29
N GLU A 93 11.65 -12.91 10.64
CA GLU A 93 12.65 -13.38 9.69
C GLU A 93 12.86 -12.38 8.54
N SER A 94 11.77 -11.89 7.96
CA SER A 94 11.80 -10.87 6.90
C SER A 94 12.45 -9.58 7.38
N ALA A 95 12.11 -9.11 8.58
CA ALA A 95 12.68 -7.88 9.14
C ALA A 95 14.20 -7.99 9.37
N ARG A 96 14.68 -9.19 9.73
CA ARG A 96 16.12 -9.46 9.93
C ARG A 96 16.87 -9.62 8.61
N LYS A 97 16.27 -10.29 7.61
CA LYS A 97 16.89 -10.56 6.30
C LYS A 97 16.85 -9.37 5.33
N ALA A 98 15.79 -8.56 5.38
CA ALA A 98 15.60 -7.46 4.42
C ALA A 98 16.79 -6.47 4.34
N PRO A 99 17.45 -6.05 5.45
CA PRO A 99 18.64 -5.21 5.37
C PRO A 99 19.80 -5.88 4.64
N VAL A 100 19.97 -7.20 4.82
CA VAL A 100 21.01 -7.99 4.15
C VAL A 100 20.74 -8.03 2.66
N TRP A 101 19.53 -8.43 2.24
CA TRP A 101 19.13 -8.46 0.84
C TRP A 101 19.24 -7.10 0.16
N LYS A 102 18.89 -6.03 0.89
CA LYS A 102 19.06 -4.67 0.37
C LYS A 102 20.53 -4.32 0.11
N LYS A 103 21.45 -4.81 0.93
CA LYS A 103 22.90 -4.60 0.78
C LYS A 103 23.49 -5.46 -0.33
N GLU A 104 23.08 -6.72 -0.44
CA GLU A 104 23.53 -7.67 -1.47
C GLU A 104 23.03 -7.26 -2.86
N GLY A 105 21.89 -6.55 -2.91
CA GLY A 105 21.27 -6.12 -4.13
C GLY A 105 20.52 -7.24 -4.84
N SER A 106 20.19 -7.00 -6.10
CA SER A 106 19.42 -7.92 -6.94
C SER A 106 20.07 -8.02 -8.31
N ARG A 107 19.90 -9.17 -8.98
CA ARG A 107 20.26 -9.34 -10.39
C ARG A 107 19.46 -8.40 -11.32
N TYR A 108 18.33 -7.91 -10.84
CA TYR A 108 17.43 -7.04 -11.58
C TYR A 108 17.68 -5.57 -11.24
N LYS A 109 17.70 -4.71 -12.27
CA LYS A 109 17.66 -3.27 -12.10
C LYS A 109 16.23 -2.80 -12.28
N VAL A 110 15.58 -2.44 -11.18
CA VAL A 110 14.23 -1.86 -11.23
C VAL A 110 14.33 -0.38 -11.57
N LYS A 111 13.68 0.03 -12.66
CA LYS A 111 13.58 1.44 -13.08
C LYS A 111 12.11 1.85 -13.13
N ARG A 112 11.83 3.04 -12.64
CA ARG A 112 10.53 3.66 -12.86
C ARG A 112 10.37 3.98 -14.35
N MET A 113 9.22 3.65 -14.88
CA MET A 113 8.82 3.97 -16.26
C MET A 113 7.80 5.11 -16.23
N ASP A 114 8.28 6.36 -16.29
CA ASP A 114 7.42 7.54 -16.14
C ASP A 114 6.33 7.64 -17.22
N VAL A 115 6.51 6.99 -18.38
CA VAL A 115 5.46 6.89 -19.40
C VAL A 115 4.24 6.10 -18.92
N PHE A 116 4.44 5.08 -18.06
CA PHE A 116 3.36 4.24 -17.55
C PHE A 116 2.91 4.64 -16.16
N ASN A 117 3.86 5.04 -15.29
CA ASN A 117 3.55 5.32 -13.90
C ASN A 117 2.90 6.69 -13.73
N SER A 118 1.69 6.71 -13.22
CA SER A 118 0.94 7.90 -12.85
C SER A 118 1.15 8.30 -11.38
N ARG A 119 0.36 9.26 -10.89
CA ARG A 119 0.25 9.59 -9.46
C ARG A 119 -0.79 8.74 -8.74
N ARG A 120 -1.48 7.87 -9.48
CA ARG A 120 -2.49 6.94 -9.01
C ARG A 120 -1.93 5.53 -9.01
N ASP A 121 -2.77 4.56 -8.75
CA ASP A 121 -2.37 3.16 -8.76
C ASP A 121 -2.29 2.65 -10.21
N ASP A 122 -1.16 2.08 -10.58
CA ASP A 122 -0.89 1.42 -11.85
C ASP A 122 -0.41 0.01 -11.54
N TYR A 123 -1.10 -1.02 -12.04
CA TYR A 123 -0.87 -2.42 -11.67
C TYR A 123 -1.30 -3.41 -12.76
N SER A 124 -1.08 -4.70 -12.54
CA SER A 124 -1.40 -5.80 -13.47
C SER A 124 -0.89 -5.58 -14.90
N PRO A 125 0.42 -5.34 -15.12
CA PRO A 125 0.95 -5.20 -16.47
C PRO A 125 0.94 -6.55 -17.19
N MET A 126 0.51 -6.54 -18.46
CA MET A 126 0.49 -7.71 -19.34
C MET A 126 0.99 -7.33 -20.73
N PHE A 127 1.97 -8.05 -21.25
CA PHE A 127 2.36 -7.96 -22.65
C PHE A 127 1.43 -8.80 -23.53
N LEU A 128 0.97 -8.24 -24.64
CA LEU A 128 0.08 -8.94 -25.56
C LEU A 128 0.85 -9.84 -26.52
N SER A 129 2.06 -9.44 -26.91
CA SER A 129 2.85 -10.09 -27.94
C SER A 129 4.22 -10.54 -27.45
N ASP A 130 4.76 -11.58 -28.06
CA ASP A 130 6.07 -12.17 -27.71
C ASP A 130 7.24 -11.21 -27.97
N ASP A 131 7.06 -10.19 -28.80
CA ASP A 131 8.06 -9.16 -29.07
C ASP A 131 8.07 -8.03 -28.03
N TYR A 132 7.18 -8.11 -27.02
CA TYR A 132 7.04 -7.11 -25.96
C TYR A 132 6.82 -5.68 -26.47
N SER A 133 6.14 -5.54 -27.61
CA SER A 133 5.87 -4.24 -28.24
C SER A 133 4.56 -3.61 -27.75
N GLN A 134 3.65 -4.40 -27.18
CA GLN A 134 2.34 -3.97 -26.74
C GLN A 134 2.12 -4.31 -25.26
N LEU A 135 1.67 -3.33 -24.49
CA LEU A 135 1.46 -3.46 -23.05
C LEU A 135 0.06 -3.01 -22.66
N TYR A 136 -0.65 -3.88 -21.96
CA TYR A 136 -1.87 -3.56 -21.23
C TYR A 136 -1.56 -3.47 -19.75
N PHE A 137 -2.25 -2.61 -19.03
CA PHE A 137 -2.18 -2.52 -17.56
C PHE A 137 -3.41 -1.84 -17.00
N THR A 138 -3.66 -2.06 -15.73
CA THR A 138 -4.79 -1.45 -15.02
C THR A 138 -4.35 -0.17 -14.34
N SER A 139 -5.19 0.87 -14.36
CA SER A 139 -4.88 2.15 -13.71
C SER A 139 -6.12 2.87 -13.20
N THR A 140 -6.00 3.52 -12.03
CA THR A 140 -7.01 4.43 -11.45
C THR A 140 -6.71 5.90 -11.78
N ARG A 141 -5.96 6.18 -12.86
CA ARG A 141 -5.59 7.54 -13.28
C ARG A 141 -6.81 8.36 -13.66
N ASN A 142 -6.63 9.69 -13.77
CA ASN A 142 -7.74 10.60 -14.01
C ASN A 142 -8.45 10.38 -15.35
N GLU A 143 -7.75 9.80 -16.34
CA GLU A 143 -8.25 9.45 -17.66
C GLU A 143 -9.12 8.17 -17.65
N ALA A 144 -9.22 7.44 -16.53
CA ALA A 144 -10.15 6.33 -16.38
C ALA A 144 -11.60 6.81 -16.51
N GLN A 145 -12.48 5.94 -17.05
CA GLN A 145 -13.89 6.23 -17.24
C GLN A 145 -14.62 6.37 -15.89
N GLY A 146 -15.87 6.79 -15.95
CA GLY A 146 -16.68 7.03 -14.79
C GLY A 146 -16.33 8.32 -14.05
N SER A 147 -17.31 8.89 -13.38
CA SER A 147 -17.16 10.10 -12.57
C SER A 147 -17.11 9.79 -11.08
N ASP A 148 -17.59 8.61 -10.69
CA ASP A 148 -17.77 8.26 -9.30
C ASP A 148 -16.45 7.88 -8.63
N LEU A 149 -16.28 8.39 -7.43
CA LEU A 149 -15.13 8.08 -6.60
C LEU A 149 -15.49 7.01 -5.58
N ASN A 150 -14.63 6.03 -5.43
CA ASN A 150 -14.73 5.05 -4.36
C ASN A 150 -14.80 5.76 -3.01
N GLY A 151 -15.85 5.52 -2.24
CA GLY A 151 -16.11 6.19 -0.97
C GLY A 151 -15.06 5.95 0.12
N VAL A 152 -14.21 4.92 -0.03
CA VAL A 152 -13.13 4.57 0.91
C VAL A 152 -11.80 5.16 0.46
N THR A 153 -11.42 4.95 -0.80
CA THR A 153 -10.12 5.34 -1.34
C THR A 153 -10.10 6.77 -1.90
N GLY A 154 -11.25 7.27 -2.36
CA GLY A 154 -11.36 8.54 -3.06
C GLY A 154 -10.71 8.53 -4.45
N THR A 155 -10.49 7.35 -5.03
CA THR A 155 -10.01 7.17 -6.40
C THR A 155 -11.14 6.78 -7.32
N LYS A 156 -10.99 7.01 -8.62
CA LYS A 156 -11.88 6.47 -9.64
C LYS A 156 -11.81 4.95 -9.67
N SER A 157 -12.79 4.30 -10.29
CA SER A 157 -12.69 2.90 -10.72
C SER A 157 -11.48 2.72 -11.63
N ALA A 158 -10.92 1.53 -11.61
CA ALA A 158 -9.75 1.23 -12.42
C ALA A 158 -10.17 0.75 -13.80
N ASP A 159 -9.50 1.26 -14.81
CA ASP A 159 -9.65 0.88 -16.20
C ASP A 159 -8.42 0.17 -16.75
N ILE A 160 -8.60 -0.51 -17.87
CA ILE A 160 -7.51 -1.09 -18.65
C ILE A 160 -6.97 -0.04 -19.62
N PHE A 161 -5.66 0.17 -19.58
CA PHE A 161 -4.91 1.05 -20.46
C PHE A 161 -4.01 0.26 -21.38
N PHE A 162 -3.77 0.82 -22.56
CA PHE A 162 -2.91 0.26 -23.59
C PHE A 162 -1.81 1.24 -23.99
N SER A 163 -0.66 0.69 -24.32
CA SER A 163 0.47 1.42 -24.91
C SER A 163 1.23 0.50 -25.84
N GLU A 164 1.79 1.06 -26.91
CA GLU A 164 2.59 0.32 -27.86
C GLU A 164 3.91 1.04 -28.16
N LYS A 165 4.90 0.29 -28.64
CA LYS A 165 6.16 0.85 -29.12
C LYS A 165 6.03 1.22 -30.59
N ASN A 166 6.57 2.37 -30.94
CA ASN A 166 6.77 2.73 -32.33
C ASN A 166 8.01 2.02 -32.93
N ASP A 167 8.27 2.21 -34.24
CA ASP A 167 9.39 1.62 -34.97
C ASP A 167 10.77 1.93 -34.36
N LYS A 168 10.88 2.99 -33.56
CA LYS A 168 12.10 3.37 -32.82
C LYS A 168 12.18 2.75 -31.43
N GLY A 169 11.24 1.84 -31.06
CA GLY A 169 11.16 1.20 -29.77
C GLY A 169 10.71 2.09 -28.62
N LYS A 170 10.16 3.29 -28.92
CA LYS A 170 9.66 4.22 -27.89
C LYS A 170 8.18 3.97 -27.63
N TRP A 171 7.82 3.84 -26.36
CA TRP A 171 6.43 3.67 -25.91
C TRP A 171 5.56 4.90 -26.18
N SER A 172 4.36 4.67 -26.66
CA SER A 172 3.30 5.69 -26.74
C SER A 172 2.83 6.12 -25.35
N LYS A 173 2.17 7.28 -25.26
CA LYS A 173 1.42 7.62 -24.05
C LYS A 173 0.28 6.61 -23.88
N PRO A 174 0.09 6.04 -22.67
CA PRO A 174 -1.01 5.11 -22.44
C PRO A 174 -2.38 5.75 -22.66
N GLU A 175 -3.27 5.02 -23.31
CA GLU A 175 -4.65 5.41 -23.59
C GLU A 175 -5.60 4.38 -23.00
N ALA A 176 -6.74 4.81 -22.48
CA ALA A 176 -7.78 3.91 -22.02
C ALA A 176 -8.32 3.12 -23.21
N ILE A 177 -8.50 1.81 -23.05
CA ILE A 177 -9.15 0.99 -24.08
C ILE A 177 -10.62 1.45 -24.17
N GLY A 178 -11.15 1.46 -25.41
CA GLY A 178 -12.51 1.96 -25.66
C GLY A 178 -13.61 1.22 -24.88
N THR A 179 -14.81 1.77 -24.92
CA THR A 179 -16.01 1.37 -24.15
C THR A 179 -16.47 -0.09 -24.29
N GLY A 180 -15.85 -0.88 -25.16
CA GLY A 180 -16.14 -2.32 -25.28
C GLY A 180 -15.55 -3.17 -24.14
N LEU A 181 -14.57 -2.65 -23.41
CA LEU A 181 -13.88 -3.32 -22.30
C LEU A 181 -13.93 -2.50 -21.02
N ASN A 182 -13.72 -1.18 -21.09
CA ASN A 182 -13.83 -0.29 -19.94
C ASN A 182 -15.29 0.18 -19.79
N THR A 183 -15.76 0.21 -18.54
CA THR A 183 -17.11 0.63 -18.14
C THR A 183 -17.04 1.65 -16.99
N ASP A 184 -18.15 1.97 -16.35
CA ASP A 184 -18.16 2.78 -15.12
C ASP A 184 -17.73 2.00 -13.87
N TYR A 185 -17.48 0.71 -14.00
CA TYR A 185 -17.06 -0.19 -12.93
C TYR A 185 -15.54 -0.43 -12.94
N GLU A 186 -15.06 -1.29 -12.07
CA GLU A 186 -13.63 -1.60 -11.94
C GLU A 186 -13.24 -2.77 -12.85
N GLU A 187 -12.38 -2.52 -13.82
CA GLU A 187 -11.81 -3.52 -14.72
C GLU A 187 -10.35 -3.82 -14.34
N ARG A 188 -9.88 -5.02 -14.74
CA ARG A 188 -8.50 -5.45 -14.51
C ARG A 188 -7.95 -6.19 -15.74
N ALA A 189 -6.74 -5.83 -16.14
CA ALA A 189 -5.96 -6.65 -17.05
C ALA A 189 -5.57 -7.97 -16.34
N CYS A 190 -5.74 -9.10 -17.02
CA CYS A 190 -5.49 -10.45 -16.53
C CYS A 190 -4.33 -11.10 -17.28
#